data_aaf04882fba62d85ac42b8e50871fa5b
#
_entry.id   aaf04882fba62d85ac42b8e50871fa5b
#
_cell.length_a   1.000
_cell.length_b   1.000
_cell.length_c   1.000
_cell.angle_alpha   90.00
_cell.angle_beta   90.00
_cell.angle_gamma   90.00
#
_symmetry.space_group_name_H-M   'P 1'
#
loop_
_entity.id
_entity.type
_entity.pdbx_description
1 polymer ?
#
loop_
_entity_poly.entity_id
_entity_poly.type
_entity_poly.pdbx_seq_one_letter_code
_entity_poly.pdbx_strand_id
1 'polypeptide(L)'
;MNKDEKLQITKDKLIDSTFRLMEEKDDPMSVTSREIAAMAGVKPGMINYCFGSRENLIYQTFQKQYLDFLKEKETEEIIRSDVPPKEILKKLHFIVAGCLVENPKFTKAVSGFVLFKRDLGRESFSYPYVYRHYEGKKTEAECRLIAYELSTMMQLIIYRSEDFRKDFGIDLTNPEELKHYIDMRIDLLLA
;
A
#
# COMPACT_ATOMS: atom_id res chain seq x y z
N MET A 1 -20.47 -8.21 -25.66
CA MET A 1 -19.40 -8.11 -24.66
C MET A 1 -18.09 -8.52 -25.35
N ASN A 2 -17.15 -7.58 -25.44
CA ASN A 2 -15.86 -7.84 -26.09
C ASN A 2 -14.92 -8.67 -25.19
N LYS A 3 -13.74 -9.06 -25.70
CA LYS A 3 -12.77 -9.89 -24.98
C LYS A 3 -12.22 -9.18 -23.73
N ASP A 4 -12.00 -7.88 -23.83
CA ASP A 4 -11.42 -7.06 -22.75
C ASP A 4 -12.43 -6.87 -21.61
N GLU A 5 -13.70 -6.65 -21.93
CA GLU A 5 -14.80 -6.58 -20.95
C GLU A 5 -14.93 -7.89 -20.15
N LYS A 6 -14.85 -9.05 -20.85
CA LYS A 6 -14.90 -10.36 -20.19
C LYS A 6 -13.71 -10.57 -19.25
N LEU A 7 -12.52 -10.11 -19.67
CA LEU A 7 -11.32 -10.21 -18.87
C LEU A 7 -11.41 -9.33 -17.62
N GLN A 8 -11.92 -8.10 -17.77
CA GLN A 8 -12.09 -7.19 -16.63
C GLN A 8 -13.09 -7.75 -15.60
N ILE A 9 -14.23 -8.26 -16.05
CA ILE A 9 -15.21 -8.93 -15.17
C ILE A 9 -14.58 -10.11 -14.43
N THR A 10 -13.71 -10.87 -15.10
CA THR A 10 -13.00 -11.99 -14.45
C THR A 10 -12.02 -11.49 -13.39
N LYS A 11 -11.27 -10.42 -13.67
CA LYS A 11 -10.38 -9.81 -12.69
C LYS A 11 -11.13 -9.31 -11.46
N ASP A 12 -12.24 -8.62 -11.65
CA ASP A 12 -13.06 -8.10 -10.56
C ASP A 12 -13.61 -9.23 -9.68
N LYS A 13 -14.14 -10.30 -10.29
CA LYS A 13 -14.59 -11.49 -9.55
C LYS A 13 -13.46 -12.13 -8.73
N LEU A 14 -12.27 -12.23 -9.30
CA LEU A 14 -11.10 -12.80 -8.60
C LEU A 14 -10.70 -11.91 -7.41
N ILE A 15 -10.67 -10.60 -7.57
CA ILE A 15 -10.37 -9.64 -6.48
C ILE A 15 -11.42 -9.74 -5.37
N ASP A 16 -12.71 -9.68 -5.71
CA ASP A 16 -13.79 -9.70 -4.71
C ASP A 16 -13.84 -11.04 -3.95
N SER A 17 -13.62 -12.17 -4.66
CA SER A 17 -13.53 -13.49 -4.03
C SER A 17 -12.31 -13.62 -3.13
N THR A 18 -11.17 -13.06 -3.55
CA THR A 18 -9.95 -13.06 -2.75
C THR A 18 -10.14 -12.27 -1.47
N PHE A 19 -10.74 -11.10 -1.54
CA PHE A 19 -11.00 -10.25 -0.38
C PHE A 19 -11.86 -10.97 0.67
N ARG A 20 -13.00 -11.55 0.26
CA ARG A 20 -13.89 -12.31 1.15
C ARG A 20 -13.17 -13.44 1.86
N LEU A 21 -12.40 -14.25 1.10
CA LEU A 21 -11.62 -15.34 1.69
C LEU A 21 -10.54 -14.84 2.66
N MET A 22 -9.91 -13.70 2.38
CA MET A 22 -8.92 -13.09 3.27
C MET A 22 -9.55 -12.60 4.58
N GLU A 23 -10.79 -12.09 4.53
CA GLU A 23 -11.51 -11.68 5.75
C GLU A 23 -11.87 -12.87 6.65
N GLU A 24 -12.26 -13.99 6.04
CA GLU A 24 -12.70 -15.20 6.75
C GLU A 24 -11.54 -15.96 7.44
N LYS A 25 -10.29 -15.80 6.96
CA LYS A 25 -9.14 -16.56 7.46
C LYS A 25 -8.34 -15.75 8.49
N ASP A 26 -7.80 -16.42 9.49
CA ASP A 26 -6.86 -15.82 10.46
C ASP A 26 -5.59 -15.34 9.80
N ASP A 27 -5.02 -16.15 8.88
CA ASP A 27 -3.93 -15.76 8.01
C ASP A 27 -4.42 -15.52 6.57
N PRO A 28 -4.53 -14.26 6.11
CA PRO A 28 -4.94 -13.93 4.75
C PRO A 28 -4.06 -14.57 3.66
N MET A 29 -2.77 -14.84 3.96
CA MET A 29 -1.86 -15.48 3.01
C MET A 29 -2.08 -16.98 2.86
N SER A 30 -2.86 -17.60 3.75
CA SER A 30 -3.23 -19.02 3.65
C SER A 30 -4.29 -19.30 2.57
N VAL A 31 -4.92 -18.26 2.01
CA VAL A 31 -5.91 -18.39 0.92
C VAL A 31 -5.26 -18.97 -0.33
N THR A 32 -5.78 -20.11 -0.79
CA THR A 32 -5.22 -20.84 -1.92
C THR A 32 -5.81 -20.42 -3.27
N SER A 33 -5.04 -20.58 -4.35
CA SER A 33 -5.54 -20.34 -5.71
C SER A 33 -6.78 -21.19 -6.06
N ARG A 34 -6.92 -22.37 -5.46
CA ARG A 34 -8.08 -23.24 -5.68
C ARG A 34 -9.33 -22.67 -5.02
N GLU A 35 -9.23 -22.22 -3.78
CA GLU A 35 -10.35 -21.60 -3.06
C GLU A 35 -10.81 -20.32 -3.78
N ILE A 36 -9.87 -19.46 -4.17
CA ILE A 36 -10.18 -18.22 -4.91
C ILE A 36 -10.91 -18.54 -6.21
N ALA A 37 -10.37 -19.44 -7.02
CA ALA A 37 -10.94 -19.81 -8.30
C ALA A 37 -12.34 -20.46 -8.18
N ALA A 38 -12.52 -21.31 -7.16
CA ALA A 38 -13.81 -21.94 -6.86
C ALA A 38 -14.86 -20.88 -6.47
N MET A 39 -14.51 -19.95 -5.57
CA MET A 39 -15.42 -18.88 -5.15
C MET A 39 -15.74 -17.92 -6.30
N ALA A 40 -14.77 -17.59 -7.16
CA ALA A 40 -14.95 -16.73 -8.33
C ALA A 40 -15.69 -17.42 -9.50
N GLY A 41 -15.89 -18.74 -9.46
CA GLY A 41 -16.49 -19.52 -10.54
C GLY A 41 -15.62 -19.58 -11.81
N VAL A 42 -14.29 -19.62 -11.67
CA VAL A 42 -13.32 -19.63 -12.78
C VAL A 42 -12.33 -20.79 -12.62
N LYS A 43 -11.57 -21.08 -13.69
CA LYS A 43 -10.47 -22.04 -13.63
C LYS A 43 -9.25 -21.46 -12.86
N PRO A 44 -8.53 -22.25 -12.03
CA PRO A 44 -7.35 -21.75 -11.29
C PRO A 44 -6.29 -21.07 -12.15
N GLY A 45 -6.08 -21.54 -13.39
CA GLY A 45 -5.14 -20.91 -14.33
C GLY A 45 -5.45 -19.45 -14.68
N MET A 46 -6.69 -18.98 -14.46
CA MET A 46 -7.06 -17.58 -14.68
C MET A 46 -6.36 -16.64 -13.72
N ILE A 47 -5.95 -17.08 -12.53
CA ILE A 47 -5.18 -16.28 -11.58
C ILE A 47 -3.84 -15.90 -12.20
N ASN A 48 -3.11 -16.89 -12.70
CA ASN A 48 -1.82 -16.64 -13.35
C ASN A 48 -1.98 -15.83 -14.64
N TYR A 49 -3.03 -16.09 -15.40
CA TYR A 49 -3.30 -15.32 -16.62
C TYR A 49 -3.60 -13.85 -16.36
N CYS A 50 -4.38 -13.54 -15.31
CA CYS A 50 -4.83 -12.18 -15.00
C CYS A 50 -3.82 -11.39 -14.15
N PHE A 51 -3.08 -12.07 -13.26
CA PHE A 51 -2.29 -11.45 -12.20
C PHE A 51 -0.84 -11.95 -12.14
N GLY A 52 -0.45 -12.93 -12.92
CA GLY A 52 0.89 -13.52 -12.93
C GLY A 52 1.16 -14.46 -11.75
N SER A 53 0.63 -14.18 -10.57
CA SER A 53 0.74 -15.03 -9.38
C SER A 53 -0.41 -14.80 -8.40
N ARG A 54 -0.59 -15.75 -7.47
CA ARG A 54 -1.54 -15.63 -6.35
C ARG A 54 -1.16 -14.47 -5.42
N GLU A 55 0.12 -14.35 -5.12
CA GLU A 55 0.66 -13.30 -4.25
C GLU A 55 0.37 -11.91 -4.81
N ASN A 56 0.54 -11.74 -6.12
CA ASN A 56 0.21 -10.49 -6.79
C ASN A 56 -1.31 -10.21 -6.79
N LEU A 57 -2.15 -11.23 -6.94
CA LEU A 57 -3.60 -11.07 -6.80
C LEU A 57 -3.97 -10.60 -5.39
N ILE A 58 -3.43 -11.24 -4.33
CA ILE A 58 -3.65 -10.85 -2.94
C ILE A 58 -3.20 -9.40 -2.72
N TYR A 59 -2.02 -9.03 -3.22
CA TYR A 59 -1.52 -7.65 -3.13
C TYR A 59 -2.42 -6.65 -3.85
N GLN A 60 -2.89 -6.95 -5.07
CA GLN A 60 -3.79 -6.07 -5.81
C GLN A 60 -5.18 -5.97 -5.15
N THR A 61 -5.64 -7.04 -4.52
CA THR A 61 -6.85 -7.04 -3.70
C THR A 61 -6.70 -6.06 -2.52
N PHE A 62 -5.63 -6.17 -1.78
CA PHE A 62 -5.32 -5.24 -0.70
C PHE A 62 -5.22 -3.79 -1.20
N GLN A 63 -4.53 -3.55 -2.32
CA GLN A 63 -4.43 -2.22 -2.90
C GLN A 63 -5.79 -1.61 -3.27
N LYS A 64 -6.71 -2.41 -3.82
CA LYS A 64 -8.07 -1.93 -4.16
C LYS A 64 -8.80 -1.47 -2.91
N GLN A 65 -8.83 -2.28 -1.85
CA GLN A 65 -9.46 -1.93 -0.58
C GLN A 65 -8.83 -0.68 0.04
N TYR A 66 -7.52 -0.60 0.02
CA TYR A 66 -6.76 0.53 0.49
C TYR A 66 -7.05 1.82 -0.29
N LEU A 67 -7.15 1.77 -1.62
CA LEU A 67 -7.50 2.93 -2.44
C LEU A 67 -8.94 3.39 -2.20
N ASP A 68 -9.87 2.47 -1.97
CA ASP A 68 -11.25 2.81 -1.63
C ASP A 68 -11.32 3.50 -0.26
N PHE A 69 -10.59 3.00 0.74
CA PHE A 69 -10.44 3.67 2.03
C PHE A 69 -9.85 5.09 1.91
N LEU A 70 -8.82 5.28 1.08
CA LEU A 70 -8.21 6.61 0.87
C LEU A 70 -9.19 7.60 0.23
N LYS A 71 -10.06 7.16 -0.68
CA LYS A 71 -11.10 8.03 -1.27
C LYS A 71 -12.09 8.53 -0.23
N GLU A 72 -12.43 7.71 0.75
CA GLU A 72 -13.33 8.08 1.86
C GLU A 72 -12.72 9.11 2.81
N LYS A 73 -11.39 9.26 2.85
CA LYS A 73 -10.64 10.14 3.76
C LYS A 73 -10.31 11.53 3.17
N GLU A 74 -11.10 12.02 2.21
CA GLU A 74 -10.94 13.38 1.64
C GLU A 74 -9.51 13.69 1.12
N THR A 75 -8.79 12.66 0.68
CA THR A 75 -7.41 12.82 0.20
C THR A 75 -7.32 13.74 -1.03
N GLU A 76 -8.39 13.86 -1.81
CA GLU A 76 -8.43 14.77 -2.95
C GLU A 76 -8.31 16.23 -2.54
N GLU A 77 -8.91 16.65 -1.42
CA GLU A 77 -8.80 18.02 -0.90
C GLU A 77 -7.35 18.33 -0.48
N ILE A 78 -6.70 17.35 0.17
CA ILE A 78 -5.28 17.47 0.55
C ILE A 78 -4.41 17.64 -0.68
N ILE A 79 -4.64 16.83 -1.72
CA ILE A 79 -3.87 16.85 -2.98
C ILE A 79 -4.04 18.18 -3.72
N ARG A 80 -5.25 18.77 -3.68
CA ARG A 80 -5.57 20.04 -4.36
C ARG A 80 -5.25 21.27 -3.52
N SER A 81 -4.86 21.10 -2.25
CA SER A 81 -4.56 22.22 -1.37
C SER A 81 -3.31 22.99 -1.81
N ASP A 82 -3.32 24.31 -1.57
CA ASP A 82 -2.19 25.19 -1.85
C ASP A 82 -1.19 25.22 -0.69
N VAL A 83 -0.71 24.02 -0.32
CA VAL A 83 0.34 23.87 0.70
C VAL A 83 1.60 23.27 0.08
N PRO A 84 2.79 23.48 0.69
CA PRO A 84 4.03 22.92 0.16
C PRO A 84 3.94 21.40 -0.05
N PRO A 85 4.56 20.86 -1.14
CA PRO A 85 4.52 19.43 -1.44
C PRO A 85 4.95 18.52 -0.28
N LYS A 86 5.89 18.96 0.54
CA LYS A 86 6.35 18.27 1.75
C LYS A 86 5.21 18.10 2.77
N GLU A 87 4.40 19.14 2.98
CA GLU A 87 3.28 19.09 3.93
C GLU A 87 2.12 18.24 3.40
N ILE A 88 1.88 18.24 2.08
CA ILE A 88 0.94 17.30 1.45
C ILE A 88 1.42 15.86 1.72
N LEU A 89 2.72 15.61 1.52
CA LEU A 89 3.31 14.29 1.72
C LEU A 89 3.17 13.80 3.16
N LYS A 90 3.40 14.66 4.17
CA LYS A 90 3.18 14.33 5.59
C LYS A 90 1.74 13.91 5.86
N LYS A 91 0.77 14.68 5.39
CA LYS A 91 -0.66 14.36 5.55
C LYS A 91 -1.04 13.04 4.89
N LEU A 92 -0.62 12.84 3.64
CA LEU A 92 -0.90 11.59 2.92
C LEU A 92 -0.26 10.38 3.60
N HIS A 93 1.00 10.50 4.03
CA HIS A 93 1.67 9.41 4.76
C HIS A 93 0.99 9.11 6.09
N PHE A 94 0.48 10.11 6.80
CA PHE A 94 -0.27 9.90 8.05
C PHE A 94 -1.57 9.10 7.81
N ILE A 95 -2.34 9.46 6.78
CA ILE A 95 -3.57 8.73 6.43
C ILE A 95 -3.23 7.29 6.00
N VAL A 96 -2.23 7.14 5.15
CA VAL A 96 -1.74 5.85 4.66
C VAL A 96 -1.28 4.95 5.80
N ALA A 97 -0.43 5.47 6.68
CA ALA A 97 0.10 4.73 7.82
C ALA A 97 -0.99 4.36 8.82
N GLY A 98 -1.94 5.26 9.10
CA GLY A 98 -3.09 4.99 9.95
C GLY A 98 -3.90 3.80 9.44
N CYS A 99 -4.23 3.79 8.14
CA CYS A 99 -4.92 2.65 7.52
C CYS A 99 -4.15 1.32 7.69
N LEU A 100 -2.83 1.35 7.51
CA LEU A 100 -1.99 0.15 7.64
C LEU A 100 -1.93 -0.34 9.09
N VAL A 101 -1.89 0.57 10.05
CA VAL A 101 -1.87 0.27 11.50
C VAL A 101 -3.22 -0.27 11.97
N GLU A 102 -4.32 0.31 11.49
CA GLU A 102 -5.69 -0.14 11.82
C GLU A 102 -6.01 -1.53 11.24
N ASN A 103 -5.28 -1.97 10.21
CA ASN A 103 -5.49 -3.24 9.54
C ASN A 103 -4.26 -4.17 9.62
N PRO A 104 -3.76 -4.52 10.82
CA PRO A 104 -2.47 -5.20 11.00
C PRO A 104 -2.45 -6.59 10.36
N LYS A 105 -3.57 -7.31 10.35
CA LYS A 105 -3.71 -8.63 9.73
C LYS A 105 -3.39 -8.59 8.24
N PHE A 106 -4.01 -7.68 7.51
CA PHE A 106 -3.79 -7.52 6.07
C PHE A 106 -2.42 -6.92 5.75
N THR A 107 -2.00 -5.93 6.54
CA THR A 107 -0.69 -5.28 6.39
C THR A 107 0.44 -6.27 6.55
N LYS A 108 0.41 -7.12 7.58
CA LYS A 108 1.41 -8.20 7.80
C LYS A 108 1.40 -9.20 6.64
N ALA A 109 0.23 -9.59 6.15
CA ALA A 109 0.09 -10.54 5.06
C ALA A 109 0.78 -10.07 3.76
N VAL A 110 0.60 -8.80 3.37
CA VAL A 110 1.16 -8.29 2.10
C VAL A 110 2.60 -7.78 2.22
N SER A 111 3.10 -7.55 3.43
CA SER A 111 4.42 -6.93 3.66
C SER A 111 5.57 -7.70 3.00
N GLY A 112 5.55 -9.02 3.04
CA GLY A 112 6.58 -9.85 2.40
C GLY A 112 6.62 -9.64 0.88
N PHE A 113 5.48 -9.51 0.23
CA PHE A 113 5.42 -9.20 -1.19
C PHE A 113 5.86 -7.76 -1.49
N VAL A 114 5.38 -6.80 -0.71
CA VAL A 114 5.69 -5.37 -0.88
C VAL A 114 7.18 -5.11 -0.74
N LEU A 115 7.83 -5.70 0.28
CA LEU A 115 9.22 -5.45 0.61
C LEU A 115 10.20 -6.20 -0.30
N PHE A 116 9.86 -7.43 -0.75
CA PHE A 116 10.85 -8.33 -1.36
C PHE A 116 10.52 -8.78 -2.79
N LYS A 117 9.30 -8.57 -3.28
CA LYS A 117 8.87 -9.09 -4.59
C LYS A 117 8.23 -8.06 -5.51
N ARG A 118 7.81 -6.91 -4.97
CA ARG A 118 7.19 -5.85 -5.77
C ARG A 118 8.20 -5.28 -6.75
N ASP A 119 7.75 -5.04 -7.99
CA ASP A 119 8.55 -4.36 -9.00
C ASP A 119 8.98 -2.96 -8.53
N LEU A 120 10.28 -2.68 -8.54
CA LEU A 120 10.85 -1.38 -8.16
C LEU A 120 10.56 -0.29 -9.19
N GLY A 121 10.30 -0.67 -10.45
CA GLY A 121 9.91 0.26 -11.51
C GLY A 121 8.53 0.90 -11.31
N ARG A 122 7.72 0.37 -10.39
CA ARG A 122 6.42 0.94 -10.05
C ARG A 122 6.60 2.22 -9.24
N GLU A 123 6.06 3.30 -9.74
CA GLU A 123 6.15 4.60 -9.06
C GLU A 123 5.45 4.58 -7.70
N SER A 124 6.14 5.11 -6.69
CA SER A 124 5.55 5.39 -5.38
C SER A 124 4.61 6.58 -5.49
N PHE A 125 3.47 6.57 -4.77
CA PHE A 125 2.59 7.73 -4.65
C PHE A 125 3.31 8.97 -4.10
N SER A 126 4.42 8.78 -3.38
CA SER A 126 5.24 9.86 -2.82
C SER A 126 6.06 10.59 -3.89
N TYR A 127 6.37 9.94 -5.01
CA TYR A 127 7.29 10.49 -6.02
C TYR A 127 6.89 11.87 -6.56
N PRO A 128 5.64 12.15 -6.95
CA PRO A 128 5.28 13.48 -7.48
C PRO A 128 5.53 14.62 -6.48
N TYR A 129 5.36 14.35 -5.18
CA TYR A 129 5.56 15.34 -4.13
C TYR A 129 7.04 15.56 -3.81
N VAL A 130 7.83 14.49 -3.78
CA VAL A 130 9.29 14.57 -3.63
C VAL A 130 9.89 15.34 -4.81
N TYR A 131 9.49 15.03 -6.04
CA TYR A 131 9.98 15.73 -7.23
C TYR A 131 9.65 17.22 -7.22
N ARG A 132 8.41 17.58 -6.90
CA ARG A 132 7.98 18.98 -6.77
C ARG A 132 8.66 19.71 -5.62
N HIS A 133 8.96 19.03 -4.50
CA HIS A 133 9.65 19.62 -3.37
C HIS A 133 11.05 20.11 -3.74
N TYR A 134 11.77 19.33 -4.53
CA TYR A 134 13.13 19.69 -4.93
C TYR A 134 13.23 20.60 -6.15
N GLU A 135 12.18 20.78 -6.95
CA GLU A 135 12.10 21.70 -8.09
C GLU A 135 13.36 21.70 -8.98
N GLY A 136 13.85 20.51 -9.33
CA GLY A 136 15.05 20.35 -10.15
C GLY A 136 16.40 20.44 -9.41
N LYS A 137 16.42 20.64 -8.10
CA LYS A 137 17.65 20.57 -7.28
C LYS A 137 18.22 19.17 -7.16
N LYS A 138 17.38 18.15 -7.40
CA LYS A 138 17.75 16.72 -7.44
C LYS A 138 17.33 16.12 -8.77
N THR A 139 18.08 15.13 -9.21
CA THR A 139 17.74 14.34 -10.40
C THR A 139 16.45 13.54 -10.17
N GLU A 140 15.81 13.13 -11.26
CA GLU A 140 14.64 12.25 -11.22
C GLU A 140 14.96 10.94 -10.48
N ALA A 141 16.14 10.35 -10.71
CA ALA A 141 16.57 9.13 -10.05
C ALA A 141 16.70 9.29 -8.53
N GLU A 142 17.27 10.39 -8.06
CA GLU A 142 17.36 10.70 -6.61
C GLU A 142 15.97 10.88 -6.00
N CYS A 143 15.07 11.58 -6.68
CA CYS A 143 13.69 11.75 -6.19
C CYS A 143 12.93 10.42 -6.12
N ARG A 144 13.12 9.53 -7.10
CA ARG A 144 12.54 8.17 -7.09
C ARG A 144 13.10 7.33 -5.94
N LEU A 145 14.40 7.41 -5.68
CA LEU A 145 15.05 6.71 -4.56
C LEU A 145 14.49 7.19 -3.21
N ILE A 146 14.41 8.48 -2.98
CA ILE A 146 13.83 9.05 -1.75
C ILE A 146 12.38 8.59 -1.57
N ALA A 147 11.57 8.63 -2.62
CA ALA A 147 10.18 8.17 -2.56
C ALA A 147 10.07 6.67 -2.27
N TYR A 148 10.98 5.87 -2.80
CA TYR A 148 11.08 4.44 -2.52
C TYR A 148 11.47 4.18 -1.06
N GLU A 149 12.47 4.88 -0.53
CA GLU A 149 12.91 4.77 0.86
C GLU A 149 11.78 5.13 1.83
N LEU A 150 11.05 6.23 1.59
CA LEU A 150 9.89 6.62 2.39
C LEU A 150 8.86 5.50 2.47
N SER A 151 8.46 4.96 1.32
CA SER A 151 7.42 3.92 1.26
C SER A 151 7.87 2.61 1.90
N THR A 152 9.13 2.21 1.67
CA THR A 152 9.69 0.95 2.17
C THR A 152 9.90 0.98 3.68
N MET A 153 10.45 2.08 4.19
CA MET A 153 10.65 2.24 5.64
C MET A 153 9.31 2.30 6.38
N MET A 154 8.32 2.99 5.84
CA MET A 154 6.98 3.03 6.42
C MET A 154 6.38 1.63 6.53
N GLN A 155 6.42 0.86 5.45
CA GLN A 155 5.92 -0.52 5.44
C GLN A 155 6.65 -1.42 6.44
N LEU A 156 7.98 -1.32 6.52
CA LEU A 156 8.79 -2.12 7.43
C LEU A 156 8.50 -1.79 8.89
N ILE A 157 8.39 -0.52 9.24
CA ILE A 157 8.16 -0.08 10.61
C ILE A 157 6.77 -0.48 11.09
N ILE A 158 5.75 -0.33 10.24
CA ILE A 158 4.40 -0.76 10.57
C ILE A 158 4.34 -2.28 10.72
N TYR A 159 5.02 -3.04 9.86
CA TYR A 159 5.14 -4.49 10.01
C TYR A 159 5.77 -4.88 11.35
N ARG A 160 6.77 -4.10 11.83
CA ARG A 160 7.48 -4.31 13.09
C ARG A 160 6.99 -3.42 14.24
N SER A 161 5.76 -2.95 14.19
CA SER A 161 5.23 -1.97 15.16
C SER A 161 5.34 -2.44 16.63
N GLU A 162 5.17 -3.73 16.89
CA GLU A 162 5.33 -4.33 18.22
C GLU A 162 6.78 -4.26 18.72
N ASP A 163 7.77 -4.51 17.85
CA ASP A 163 9.19 -4.37 18.17
C ASP A 163 9.54 -2.89 18.42
N PHE A 164 8.99 -1.99 17.61
CA PHE A 164 9.18 -0.55 17.77
C PHE A 164 8.69 -0.05 19.12
N ARG A 165 7.51 -0.49 19.54
CA ARG A 165 6.98 -0.17 20.86
C ARG A 165 7.86 -0.71 21.97
N LYS A 166 8.34 -1.94 21.84
CA LYS A 166 9.19 -2.60 22.85
C LYS A 166 10.57 -1.97 22.97
N ASP A 167 11.23 -1.71 21.83
CA ASP A 167 12.65 -1.36 21.81
C ASP A 167 12.88 0.16 21.84
N PHE A 168 11.95 0.95 21.31
CA PHE A 168 12.06 2.42 21.22
C PHE A 168 11.01 3.17 22.05
N GLY A 169 10.03 2.48 22.62
CA GLY A 169 8.92 3.10 23.36
C GLY A 169 7.94 3.89 22.48
N ILE A 170 7.98 3.71 21.16
CA ILE A 170 7.12 4.41 20.21
C ILE A 170 5.92 3.53 19.85
N ASP A 171 4.71 3.97 20.21
CA ASP A 171 3.48 3.27 19.88
C ASP A 171 2.83 3.85 18.62
N LEU A 172 3.04 3.18 17.49
CA LEU A 172 2.48 3.61 16.20
C LEU A 172 0.94 3.47 16.11
N THR A 173 0.29 2.83 17.09
CA THR A 173 -1.18 2.82 17.20
C THR A 173 -1.71 4.10 17.84
N ASN A 174 -0.85 4.87 18.51
CA ASN A 174 -1.18 6.19 19.01
C ASN A 174 -1.04 7.21 17.85
N PRO A 175 -2.12 7.93 17.46
CA PRO A 175 -2.08 8.86 16.32
C PRO A 175 -1.05 9.99 16.46
N GLU A 176 -0.82 10.51 17.68
CA GLU A 176 0.15 11.58 17.92
C GLU A 176 1.60 11.09 17.74
N GLU A 177 1.92 9.89 18.23
CA GLU A 177 3.23 9.28 18.08
C GLU A 177 3.49 8.89 16.62
N LEU A 178 2.48 8.33 15.94
CA LEU A 178 2.53 8.04 14.52
C LEU A 178 2.78 9.31 13.69
N LYS A 179 2.05 10.38 13.98
CA LYS A 179 2.22 11.67 13.32
C LYS A 179 3.62 12.23 13.55
N HIS A 180 4.09 12.26 14.79
CA HIS A 180 5.43 12.72 15.14
C HIS A 180 6.51 11.94 14.39
N TYR A 181 6.39 10.62 14.34
CA TYR A 181 7.31 9.76 13.61
C TYR A 181 7.35 10.10 12.11
N ILE A 182 6.17 10.27 11.48
CA ILE A 182 6.07 10.59 10.05
C ILE A 182 6.68 11.94 9.74
N ASP A 183 6.35 12.97 10.53
CA ASP A 183 6.88 14.32 10.38
C ASP A 183 8.41 14.31 10.47
N MET A 184 8.97 13.68 11.50
CA MET A 184 10.41 13.53 11.71
C MET A 184 11.09 12.85 10.50
N ARG A 185 10.52 11.77 9.97
CA ARG A 185 11.11 11.01 8.87
C ARG A 185 11.09 11.80 7.55
N ILE A 186 9.97 12.44 7.26
CA ILE A 186 9.84 13.24 6.04
C ILE A 186 10.74 14.48 6.13
N ASP A 187 10.83 15.12 7.30
CA ASP A 187 11.71 16.27 7.51
C ASP A 187 13.19 15.93 7.32
N LEU A 188 13.60 14.72 7.76
CA LEU A 188 14.95 14.22 7.59
C LEU A 188 15.30 13.91 6.12
N LEU A 189 14.37 13.30 5.38
CA LEU A 189 14.63 12.88 4.00
C LEU A 189 14.41 13.99 2.98
N LEU A 190 13.57 14.98 3.30
CA LEU A 190 13.29 16.16 2.48
C LEU A 190 13.86 17.43 3.14
N ALA A 191 15.09 17.34 3.61
CA ALA A 191 15.83 18.48 4.13
C ALA A 191 16.27 19.45 3.01
#